data_fd754e3a267b5ce99a652e081e613a14
#
_entry.id   fd754e3a267b5ce99a652e081e613a14
#
_cell.length_a   1.000
_cell.length_b   1.000
_cell.length_c   1.000
_cell.angle_alpha   90.00
_cell.angle_beta   90.00
_cell.angle_gamma   90.00
#
_symmetry.space_group_name_H-M   'P 1'
#
loop_
_entity.id
_entity.type
_entity.pdbx_description
1 polymer ?
#
loop_
_entity_poly.entity_id
_entity_poly.type
_entity_poly.pdbx_seq_one_letter_code
_entity_poly.pdbx_strand_id
1 'polypeptide(L)'
;MLLGKLIIMEFKFKQIPQEFEITEKIKQDNYLINGNLVKWDGEFSPVYSTISSTPEYKPTLLGEIPSLGKDEAIKALDSACNAFDKGKGLWPTMKVVDRINAMENFVEEMKQKRDIVVKLLMWEIGKNHTDSQKEFDRTVDYIYDTIEAYKKIDRDSAKFQKHSGINAHIRRGP
;
A
#
# COMPACT_ATOMS: atom_id res chain seq x y z
N MET A 1 -10.59 58.09 -5.17
CA MET A 1 -10.77 57.12 -4.07
C MET A 1 -11.49 55.90 -4.63
N LEU A 2 -10.73 54.94 -5.16
CA LEU A 2 -11.26 53.70 -5.74
C LEU A 2 -11.31 52.64 -4.62
N LEU A 3 -12.50 52.38 -4.10
CA LEU A 3 -12.75 51.24 -3.22
C LEU A 3 -12.63 49.95 -4.06
N GLY A 4 -11.56 49.19 -3.84
CA GLY A 4 -11.44 47.87 -4.38
C GLY A 4 -12.60 46.97 -3.90
N LYS A 5 -13.41 46.50 -4.83
CA LYS A 5 -14.37 45.44 -4.54
C LYS A 5 -13.57 44.19 -4.14
N LEU A 6 -13.58 43.87 -2.86
CA LEU A 6 -13.14 42.57 -2.37
C LEU A 6 -14.09 41.52 -2.98
N ILE A 7 -13.64 40.74 -3.95
CA ILE A 7 -14.39 39.60 -4.48
C ILE A 7 -14.31 38.53 -3.38
N ILE A 8 -15.32 38.50 -2.54
CA ILE A 8 -15.52 37.37 -1.62
C ILE A 8 -16.02 36.22 -2.50
N MET A 9 -15.13 35.31 -2.83
CA MET A 9 -15.55 34.04 -3.43
C MET A 9 -16.37 33.29 -2.38
N GLU A 10 -17.66 33.27 -2.57
CA GLU A 10 -18.61 32.50 -1.78
C GLU A 10 -18.40 31.04 -2.12
N PHE A 11 -17.58 30.32 -1.33
CA PHE A 11 -17.45 28.88 -1.45
C PHE A 11 -18.76 28.23 -1.04
N LYS A 12 -19.56 27.81 -2.03
CA LYS A 12 -20.75 27.01 -1.74
C LYS A 12 -20.33 25.59 -1.41
N PHE A 13 -20.63 25.15 -0.19
CA PHE A 13 -20.52 23.77 0.20
C PHE A 13 -21.31 22.89 -0.78
N LYS A 14 -20.66 21.89 -1.37
CA LYS A 14 -21.30 20.88 -2.21
C LYS A 14 -21.38 19.59 -1.44
N GLN A 15 -22.58 19.02 -1.37
CA GLN A 15 -22.79 17.73 -0.75
C GLN A 15 -22.02 16.66 -1.52
N ILE A 16 -21.37 15.74 -0.78
CA ILE A 16 -20.66 14.60 -1.36
C ILE A 16 -21.71 13.62 -1.91
N PRO A 17 -21.56 13.14 -3.16
CA PRO A 17 -22.45 12.11 -3.69
C PRO A 17 -22.45 10.87 -2.83
N GLN A 18 -23.63 10.27 -2.61
CA GLN A 18 -23.82 9.13 -1.71
C GLN A 18 -22.92 7.94 -2.05
N GLU A 19 -22.63 7.70 -3.31
CA GLU A 19 -21.76 6.65 -3.80
C GLU A 19 -20.31 6.76 -3.30
N PHE A 20 -19.88 7.97 -2.92
CA PHE A 20 -18.53 8.24 -2.41
C PHE A 20 -18.50 8.45 -0.91
N GLU A 21 -19.63 8.43 -0.23
CA GLU A 21 -19.65 8.57 1.23
C GLU A 21 -18.96 7.38 1.92
N ILE A 22 -18.23 7.69 3.00
CA ILE A 22 -17.73 6.70 3.95
C ILE A 22 -18.72 6.65 5.10
N THR A 23 -19.48 5.57 5.15
CA THR A 23 -20.55 5.37 6.15
C THR A 23 -20.05 4.71 7.43
N GLU A 24 -18.96 3.95 7.34
CA GLU A 24 -18.40 3.23 8.48
C GLU A 24 -16.97 3.71 8.78
N LYS A 25 -16.71 3.96 10.06
CA LYS A 25 -15.36 4.26 10.53
C LYS A 25 -14.55 2.99 10.60
N ILE A 26 -13.33 3.05 10.06
CA ILE A 26 -12.42 1.92 10.05
C ILE A 26 -11.62 1.93 11.34
N LYS A 27 -11.72 0.87 12.13
CA LYS A 27 -10.85 0.65 13.27
C LYS A 27 -9.86 -0.45 12.94
N GLN A 28 -8.62 -0.06 12.68
CA GLN A 28 -7.52 -1.02 12.54
C GLN A 28 -6.99 -1.36 13.92
N ASP A 29 -7.43 -2.46 14.51
CA ASP A 29 -7.05 -2.87 15.85
C ASP A 29 -6.01 -4.02 15.88
N ASN A 30 -5.50 -4.40 14.73
CA ASN A 30 -4.48 -5.43 14.63
C ASN A 30 -3.26 -4.91 13.86
N TYR A 31 -2.10 -5.44 14.20
CA TYR A 31 -0.88 -5.26 13.43
C TYR A 31 -0.25 -6.62 13.08
N LEU A 32 0.46 -6.68 11.96
CA LEU A 32 1.08 -7.91 11.48
C LEU A 32 2.52 -8.00 12.00
N ILE A 33 2.83 -9.09 12.68
CA ILE A 33 4.19 -9.38 13.13
C ILE A 33 4.44 -10.90 13.13
N ASN A 34 5.59 -11.30 12.64
CA ASN A 34 6.00 -12.71 12.54
C ASN A 34 4.93 -13.61 11.89
N GLY A 35 4.28 -13.10 10.84
CA GLY A 35 3.22 -13.81 10.11
C GLY A 35 1.86 -13.89 10.84
N ASN A 36 1.72 -13.26 12.00
CA ASN A 36 0.50 -13.30 12.80
C ASN A 36 -0.12 -11.91 12.95
N LEU A 37 -1.45 -11.84 12.89
CA LEU A 37 -2.19 -10.66 13.28
C LEU A 37 -2.30 -10.62 14.80
N VAL A 38 -1.72 -9.58 15.40
CA VAL A 38 -1.73 -9.36 16.85
C VAL A 38 -2.64 -8.19 17.16
N LYS A 39 -3.56 -8.40 18.11
CA LYS A 39 -4.47 -7.34 18.53
C LYS A 39 -3.71 -6.30 19.33
N TRP A 40 -3.95 -5.02 19.01
CA TRP A 40 -3.44 -3.88 19.76
C TRP A 40 -4.41 -3.51 20.89
N ASP A 41 -3.88 -3.37 22.08
CA ASP A 41 -4.62 -2.97 23.29
C ASP A 41 -4.15 -1.62 23.88
N GLY A 42 -3.21 -0.96 23.21
CA GLY A 42 -2.68 0.35 23.59
C GLY A 42 -3.48 1.51 23.00
N GLU A 43 -2.83 2.66 22.90
CA GLU A 43 -3.43 3.89 22.36
C GLU A 43 -3.65 3.81 20.85
N PHE A 44 -4.66 4.53 20.36
CA PHE A 44 -4.98 4.66 18.94
C PHE A 44 -4.83 6.11 18.50
N SER A 45 -4.34 6.29 17.27
CA SER A 45 -4.29 7.59 16.61
C SER A 45 -5.46 7.73 15.65
N PRO A 46 -6.23 8.83 15.73
CA PRO A 46 -7.32 9.07 14.80
C PRO A 46 -6.78 9.46 13.42
N VAL A 47 -7.43 8.96 12.38
CA VAL A 47 -7.17 9.32 10.98
C VAL A 47 -8.28 10.21 10.48
N TYR A 48 -7.93 11.43 10.07
CA TYR A 48 -8.86 12.40 9.55
C TYR A 48 -8.70 12.59 8.04
N SER A 49 -9.83 12.83 7.39
CA SER A 49 -9.85 13.24 5.99
C SER A 49 -9.39 14.67 5.82
N THR A 50 -8.75 14.95 4.70
CA THR A 50 -8.53 16.32 4.20
C THR A 50 -9.80 16.95 3.63
N ILE A 51 -10.84 16.12 3.40
CA ILE A 51 -12.13 16.55 2.87
C ILE A 51 -13.10 16.74 4.04
N SER A 52 -13.78 17.88 4.06
CA SER A 52 -14.89 18.09 5.00
C SER A 52 -16.21 17.67 4.37
N SER A 53 -16.99 16.88 5.11
CA SER A 53 -18.34 16.50 4.75
C SER A 53 -19.42 17.41 5.35
N THR A 54 -19.01 18.45 6.09
CA THR A 54 -19.92 19.37 6.79
C THR A 54 -19.74 20.83 6.34
N PRO A 55 -20.79 21.64 6.39
CA PRO A 55 -20.73 23.07 6.08
C PRO A 55 -19.72 23.85 6.95
N GLU A 56 -19.44 23.35 8.16
CA GLU A 56 -18.49 23.96 9.10
C GLU A 56 -17.02 23.66 8.74
N TYR A 57 -16.78 22.91 7.67
CA TYR A 57 -15.43 22.52 7.21
C TYR A 57 -14.59 21.81 8.27
N LYS A 58 -15.23 21.05 9.15
CA LYS A 58 -14.51 20.23 10.15
C LYS A 58 -13.92 18.99 9.49
N PRO A 59 -12.71 18.56 9.92
CA PRO A 59 -12.14 17.30 9.46
C PRO A 59 -13.07 16.12 9.73
N THR A 60 -13.26 15.27 8.73
CA THR A 60 -14.08 14.06 8.87
C THR A 60 -13.22 12.93 9.42
N LEU A 61 -13.60 12.34 10.53
CA LEU A 61 -12.93 11.18 11.11
C LEU A 61 -13.19 9.94 10.25
N LEU A 62 -12.14 9.38 9.66
CA LEU A 62 -12.21 8.16 8.84
C LEU A 62 -12.08 6.89 9.66
N GLY A 63 -11.28 6.93 10.70
CA GLY A 63 -11.02 5.77 11.54
C GLY A 63 -9.89 5.98 12.53
N GLU A 64 -9.34 4.87 13.01
CA GLU A 64 -8.28 4.84 14.01
C GLU A 64 -7.26 3.76 13.65
N ILE A 65 -5.97 4.03 13.91
CA ILE A 65 -4.87 3.08 13.75
C ILE A 65 -4.10 2.93 15.06
N PRO A 66 -3.44 1.79 15.33
CA PRO A 66 -2.59 1.59 16.50
C PRO A 66 -1.46 2.62 16.56
N SER A 67 -1.27 3.25 17.72
CA SER A 67 -0.10 4.09 17.99
C SER A 67 1.08 3.23 18.42
N LEU A 68 1.66 2.49 17.47
CA LEU A 68 2.78 1.58 17.73
C LEU A 68 4.04 2.36 18.12
N GLY A 69 4.75 1.87 19.14
CA GLY A 69 5.93 2.49 19.69
C GLY A 69 7.25 1.89 19.20
N LYS A 70 8.32 2.27 19.88
CA LYS A 70 9.67 1.77 19.61
C LYS A 70 9.78 0.26 19.78
N ASP A 71 9.12 -0.28 20.80
CA ASP A 71 9.23 -1.72 21.11
C ASP A 71 8.61 -2.58 20.01
N GLU A 72 7.47 -2.16 19.45
CA GLU A 72 6.83 -2.82 18.32
C GLU A 72 7.69 -2.70 17.05
N ALA A 73 8.30 -1.55 16.82
CA ALA A 73 9.23 -1.36 15.68
C ALA A 73 10.45 -2.28 15.78
N ILE A 74 11.04 -2.43 16.98
CA ILE A 74 12.16 -3.37 17.20
C ILE A 74 11.72 -4.82 17.02
N LYS A 75 10.57 -5.20 17.56
CA LYS A 75 10.02 -6.55 17.37
C LYS A 75 9.79 -6.85 15.87
N ALA A 76 9.30 -5.88 15.10
CA ALA A 76 9.12 -6.03 13.67
C ALA A 76 10.45 -6.21 12.93
N LEU A 77 11.48 -5.46 13.30
CA LEU A 77 12.83 -5.60 12.77
C LEU A 77 13.41 -7.00 13.10
N ASP A 78 13.32 -7.43 14.35
CA ASP A 78 13.80 -8.74 14.78
C ASP A 78 13.07 -9.86 14.04
N SER A 79 11.75 -9.72 13.86
CA SER A 79 10.94 -10.66 13.07
C SER A 79 11.44 -10.76 11.61
N ALA A 80 11.72 -9.62 10.98
CA ALA A 80 12.25 -9.59 9.62
C ALA A 80 13.65 -10.20 9.53
N CYS A 81 14.54 -9.91 10.49
CA CYS A 81 15.88 -10.49 10.56
C CYS A 81 15.84 -12.01 10.74
N ASN A 82 14.95 -12.49 11.61
CA ASN A 82 14.76 -13.91 11.85
C ASN A 82 14.19 -14.64 10.62
N ALA A 83 13.21 -14.00 9.93
CA ALA A 83 12.63 -14.56 8.71
C ALA A 83 13.64 -14.61 7.55
N PHE A 84 14.54 -13.64 7.47
CA PHE A 84 15.62 -13.62 6.48
C PHE A 84 16.71 -14.62 6.81
N ASP A 85 17.07 -14.76 8.09
CA ASP A 85 18.12 -15.70 8.61
C ASP A 85 19.38 -15.71 7.73
N LYS A 86 19.96 -14.54 7.48
CA LYS A 86 21.16 -14.39 6.63
C LYS A 86 21.03 -15.04 5.25
N GLY A 87 19.85 -14.99 4.67
CA GLY A 87 19.53 -15.61 3.38
C GLY A 87 19.14 -17.09 3.44
N LYS A 88 19.02 -17.68 4.63
CA LYS A 88 18.67 -19.11 4.83
C LYS A 88 17.19 -19.31 5.20
N GLY A 89 16.46 -18.25 5.46
CA GLY A 89 15.05 -18.30 5.83
C GLY A 89 14.18 -18.87 4.72
N LEU A 90 12.92 -19.11 5.06
CA LEU A 90 11.97 -19.74 4.14
C LEU A 90 11.80 -18.93 2.83
N TRP A 91 11.58 -17.63 2.93
CA TRP A 91 11.35 -16.80 1.76
C TRP A 91 12.57 -16.67 0.84
N PRO A 92 13.79 -16.36 1.34
CA PRO A 92 14.98 -16.30 0.49
C PRO A 92 15.29 -17.61 -0.23
N THR A 93 15.05 -18.76 0.41
CA THR A 93 15.36 -20.09 -0.14
C THR A 93 14.21 -20.72 -0.91
N MET A 94 13.04 -20.10 -0.90
CA MET A 94 11.86 -20.58 -1.62
C MET A 94 12.11 -20.59 -3.13
N LYS A 95 11.57 -21.57 -3.84
CA LYS A 95 11.63 -21.62 -5.30
C LYS A 95 11.00 -20.36 -5.90
N VAL A 96 11.56 -19.90 -7.01
CA VAL A 96 11.07 -18.71 -7.73
C VAL A 96 9.58 -18.83 -8.06
N VAL A 97 9.15 -19.99 -8.54
CA VAL A 97 7.74 -20.24 -8.88
C VAL A 97 6.81 -20.10 -7.67
N ASP A 98 7.23 -20.55 -6.49
CA ASP A 98 6.39 -20.47 -5.28
C ASP A 98 6.28 -19.04 -4.77
N ARG A 99 7.36 -18.23 -4.88
CA ARG A 99 7.32 -16.79 -4.57
C ARG A 99 6.43 -16.03 -5.54
N ILE A 100 6.46 -16.38 -6.83
CA ILE A 100 5.59 -15.79 -7.85
C ILE A 100 4.13 -16.13 -7.53
N ASN A 101 3.80 -17.39 -7.26
CA ASN A 101 2.44 -17.80 -6.91
C ASN A 101 1.92 -17.05 -5.67
N ALA A 102 2.78 -16.85 -4.66
CA ALA A 102 2.39 -16.07 -3.48
C ALA A 102 2.03 -14.62 -3.82
N MET A 103 2.80 -13.98 -4.72
CA MET A 103 2.53 -12.62 -5.15
C MET A 103 1.30 -12.53 -6.07
N GLU A 104 1.08 -13.49 -6.95
CA GLU A 104 -0.12 -13.56 -7.78
C GLU A 104 -1.38 -13.72 -6.92
N ASN A 105 -1.35 -14.60 -5.90
CA ASN A 105 -2.45 -14.74 -4.95
C ASN A 105 -2.70 -13.45 -4.17
N PHE A 106 -1.64 -12.76 -3.72
CA PHE A 106 -1.76 -11.47 -3.05
C PHE A 106 -2.48 -10.42 -3.93
N VAL A 107 -2.13 -10.36 -5.20
CA VAL A 107 -2.76 -9.41 -6.14
C VAL A 107 -4.25 -9.73 -6.32
N GLU A 108 -4.63 -11.00 -6.42
CA GLU A 108 -6.04 -11.37 -6.53
C GLU A 108 -6.86 -10.97 -5.29
N GLU A 109 -6.31 -11.15 -4.09
CA GLU A 109 -6.94 -10.67 -2.85
C GLU A 109 -6.99 -9.14 -2.79
N MET A 110 -5.93 -8.46 -3.22
CA MET A 110 -5.87 -7.00 -3.30
C MET A 110 -6.96 -6.45 -4.23
N LYS A 111 -7.16 -7.05 -5.40
CA LYS A 111 -8.16 -6.64 -6.38
C LYS A 111 -9.60 -6.69 -5.82
N GLN A 112 -9.88 -7.63 -4.93
CA GLN A 112 -11.20 -7.71 -4.25
C GLN A 112 -11.45 -6.50 -3.33
N LYS A 113 -10.40 -5.78 -2.93
CA LYS A 113 -10.50 -4.60 -2.07
C LYS A 113 -10.46 -3.28 -2.85
N ARG A 114 -10.48 -3.33 -4.19
CA ARG A 114 -10.32 -2.17 -5.06
C ARG A 114 -11.24 -0.99 -4.69
N ASP A 115 -12.52 -1.24 -4.57
CA ASP A 115 -13.51 -0.19 -4.39
C ASP A 115 -13.34 0.55 -3.06
N ILE A 116 -13.04 -0.18 -1.98
CA ILE A 116 -12.79 0.46 -0.68
C ILE A 116 -11.48 1.23 -0.68
N VAL A 117 -10.42 0.69 -1.30
CA VAL A 117 -9.11 1.37 -1.38
C VAL A 117 -9.22 2.64 -2.23
N VAL A 118 -9.89 2.59 -3.37
CA VAL A 118 -10.15 3.77 -4.23
C VAL A 118 -10.90 4.85 -3.44
N LYS A 119 -11.94 4.47 -2.70
CA LYS A 119 -12.70 5.40 -1.87
C LYS A 119 -11.84 6.00 -0.75
N LEU A 120 -11.00 5.22 -0.09
CA LEU A 120 -10.09 5.70 0.94
C LEU A 120 -9.04 6.68 0.38
N LEU A 121 -8.48 6.43 -0.80
CA LEU A 121 -7.59 7.37 -1.48
C LEU A 121 -8.26 8.73 -1.72
N MET A 122 -9.54 8.72 -2.11
CA MET A 122 -10.29 9.97 -2.28
C MET A 122 -10.42 10.74 -0.97
N TRP A 123 -10.76 10.08 0.11
CA TRP A 123 -11.03 10.71 1.39
C TRP A 123 -9.77 11.11 2.15
N GLU A 124 -8.78 10.23 2.22
CA GLU A 124 -7.58 10.44 3.05
C GLU A 124 -6.66 11.51 2.46
N ILE A 125 -6.42 11.47 1.15
CA ILE A 125 -5.49 12.39 0.48
C ILE A 125 -6.17 13.42 -0.44
N GLY A 126 -7.50 13.44 -0.52
CA GLY A 126 -8.24 14.39 -1.34
C GLY A 126 -8.10 14.17 -2.85
N LYS A 127 -7.85 12.94 -3.28
CA LYS A 127 -7.66 12.60 -4.68
C LYS A 127 -9.00 12.45 -5.40
N ASN A 128 -9.09 12.85 -6.67
CA ASN A 128 -10.31 12.63 -7.43
C ASN A 128 -10.51 11.15 -7.78
N HIS A 129 -11.75 10.73 -8.06
CA HIS A 129 -12.12 9.34 -8.29
C HIS A 129 -11.33 8.69 -9.43
N THR A 130 -11.22 9.37 -10.58
CA THR A 130 -10.52 8.84 -11.76
C THR A 130 -9.04 8.55 -11.47
N ASP A 131 -8.37 9.46 -10.78
CA ASP A 131 -6.95 9.30 -10.46
C ASP A 131 -6.73 8.28 -9.33
N SER A 132 -7.68 8.16 -8.39
CA SER A 132 -7.66 7.11 -7.35
C SER A 132 -7.79 5.72 -7.98
N GLN A 133 -8.68 5.55 -8.95
CA GLN A 133 -8.79 4.31 -9.72
C GLN A 133 -7.50 3.98 -10.46
N LYS A 134 -6.97 4.95 -11.22
CA LYS A 134 -5.70 4.76 -11.96
C LYS A 134 -4.53 4.41 -11.06
N GLU A 135 -4.46 4.98 -9.86
CA GLU A 135 -3.39 4.67 -8.91
C GLU A 135 -3.45 3.22 -8.44
N PHE A 136 -4.66 2.76 -8.07
CA PHE A 136 -4.86 1.37 -7.70
C PHE A 136 -4.51 0.43 -8.86
N ASP A 137 -5.09 0.66 -10.02
CA ASP A 137 -4.92 -0.18 -11.21
C ASP A 137 -3.45 -0.25 -11.64
N ARG A 138 -2.76 0.90 -11.65
CA ARG A 138 -1.31 0.98 -11.92
C ARG A 138 -0.48 0.21 -10.90
N THR A 139 -0.87 0.20 -9.63
CA THR A 139 -0.17 -0.60 -8.61
C THR A 139 -0.27 -2.09 -8.93
N VAL A 140 -1.44 -2.56 -9.34
CA VAL A 140 -1.64 -3.93 -9.79
C VAL A 140 -0.78 -4.25 -11.02
N ASP A 141 -0.78 -3.39 -12.02
CA ASP A 141 0.03 -3.54 -13.24
C ASP A 141 1.53 -3.63 -12.90
N TYR A 142 2.04 -2.76 -12.03
CA TYR A 142 3.44 -2.79 -11.60
C TYR A 142 3.83 -4.06 -10.87
N ILE A 143 2.93 -4.68 -10.12
CA ILE A 143 3.20 -5.98 -9.50
C ILE A 143 3.35 -7.06 -10.58
N TYR A 144 2.45 -7.10 -11.58
CA TYR A 144 2.54 -8.05 -12.68
C TYR A 144 3.80 -7.81 -13.54
N ASP A 145 4.13 -6.57 -13.86
CA ASP A 145 5.36 -6.24 -14.58
C ASP A 145 6.61 -6.68 -13.82
N THR A 146 6.60 -6.53 -12.49
CA THR A 146 7.68 -7.00 -11.61
C THR A 146 7.79 -8.52 -11.63
N ILE A 147 6.66 -9.23 -11.60
CA ILE A 147 6.61 -10.70 -11.71
C ILE A 147 7.21 -11.14 -13.05
N GLU A 148 6.82 -10.52 -14.16
CA GLU A 148 7.35 -10.87 -15.48
C GLU A 148 8.85 -10.56 -15.60
N ALA A 149 9.30 -9.42 -15.07
CA ALA A 149 10.73 -9.11 -14.99
C ALA A 149 11.49 -10.16 -14.17
N TYR A 150 10.91 -10.61 -13.07
CA TYR A 150 11.52 -11.65 -12.22
C TYR A 150 11.58 -13.00 -12.93
N LYS A 151 10.51 -13.43 -13.61
CA LYS A 151 10.49 -14.64 -14.47
C LYS A 151 11.58 -14.57 -15.54
N LYS A 152 11.78 -13.40 -16.16
CA LYS A 152 12.84 -13.18 -17.14
C LYS A 152 14.22 -13.33 -16.54
N ILE A 153 14.48 -12.70 -15.41
CA ILE A 153 15.75 -12.78 -14.70
C ILE A 153 16.08 -14.23 -14.30
N ASP A 154 15.09 -15.00 -13.85
CA ASP A 154 15.27 -16.41 -13.48
C ASP A 154 15.65 -17.24 -14.70
N ARG A 155 14.94 -17.10 -15.83
CA ARG A 155 15.26 -17.79 -17.10
C ARG A 155 16.65 -17.42 -17.62
N ASP A 156 17.04 -16.15 -17.54
CA ASP A 156 18.33 -15.67 -18.03
C ASP A 156 19.49 -16.13 -17.13
N SER A 157 19.24 -16.34 -15.83
CA SER A 157 20.22 -16.89 -14.90
C SER A 157 20.59 -18.35 -15.17
N ALA A 158 19.77 -19.08 -15.90
CA ALA A 158 20.05 -20.45 -16.33
C ALA A 158 20.92 -20.55 -17.59
N LYS A 159 21.20 -19.42 -18.27
CA LYS A 159 21.90 -19.39 -19.56
C LYS A 159 23.36 -18.97 -19.39
N PHE A 160 24.24 -19.58 -20.22
CA PHE A 160 25.57 -19.04 -20.42
C PHE A 160 25.52 -17.78 -21.28
N GLN A 161 26.21 -16.75 -20.85
CA GLN A 161 26.37 -15.51 -21.61
C GLN A 161 27.79 -15.47 -22.18
N LYS A 162 27.92 -15.21 -23.49
CA LYS A 162 29.20 -15.02 -24.13
C LYS A 162 29.44 -13.55 -24.40
N HIS A 163 30.50 -13.01 -23.79
CA HIS A 163 30.91 -11.63 -24.02
C HIS A 163 32.43 -11.58 -24.27
N SER A 164 32.85 -10.97 -25.39
CA SER A 164 34.26 -10.77 -25.72
C SER A 164 35.12 -12.05 -25.59
N GLY A 165 34.59 -13.20 -26.00
CA GLY A 165 35.30 -14.48 -25.92
C GLY A 165 35.23 -15.20 -24.58
N ILE A 166 34.61 -14.61 -23.59
CA ILE A 166 34.41 -15.16 -22.22
C ILE A 166 33.00 -15.77 -22.15
N ASN A 167 32.91 -17.01 -21.65
CA ASN A 167 31.64 -17.61 -21.26
C ASN A 167 31.40 -17.37 -19.78
N ALA A 168 30.32 -16.69 -19.44
CA ALA A 168 29.93 -16.40 -18.07
C ALA A 168 28.59 -17.05 -17.74
N HIS A 169 28.45 -17.57 -16.53
CA HIS A 169 27.20 -18.04 -15.96
C HIS A 169 26.94 -17.23 -14.69
N ILE A 170 25.95 -16.34 -14.72
CA ILE A 170 25.61 -15.49 -13.59
C ILE A 170 24.48 -16.15 -12.84
N ARG A 171 24.76 -16.69 -11.65
CA ARG A 171 23.75 -17.18 -10.73
C ARG A 171 23.47 -16.13 -9.67
N ARG A 172 22.21 -15.98 -9.31
CA ARG A 172 21.79 -15.15 -8.19
C ARG A 172 21.50 -16.05 -7.01
N GLY A 173 22.01 -15.68 -5.84
CA GLY A 173 21.74 -16.30 -4.58
C GLY A 173 20.80 -15.47 -3.72
N PRO A 174 20.29 -16.02 -2.63
CA PRO A 174 19.50 -15.29 -1.63
C PRO A 174 20.33 -14.21 -0.94
#